data_da97a2799f7d04018287fae9d66c99e8
#
_entry.id   da97a2799f7d04018287fae9d66c99e8
#
_cell.length_a   1.000
_cell.length_b   1.000
_cell.length_c   1.000
_cell.angle_alpha   90.00
_cell.angle_beta   90.00
_cell.angle_gamma   90.00
#
_symmetry.space_group_name_H-M   'P 1'
#
loop_
_entity.id
_entity.type
_entity.pdbx_description
1 polymer ?
#
loop_
_entity_poly.entity_id
_entity_poly.type
_entity_poly.pdbx_seq_one_letter_code
_entity_poly.pdbx_strand_id
1 'polypeptide(L)'
;MEKKTIWKELELLRRRVEVLESGRPAAMLSGDSESETVGADRLWLLAGLRQQLEAPGGVAFGGLVDLPDGTHYEWQWGEKLKDRLSADWREAAVPLEALGHPVRLSILHSVLSGSGDIASLTELPELGTRGQLYHHLKSLENGGWIQPLRRGIYGVPAERIVPLLTVLAATSSP
;
A
#
# COMPACT_ATOMS: atom_id res chain seq x y z
N MET A 1 45.85 -9.28 -24.25
CA MET A 1 44.70 -8.43 -24.62
C MET A 1 43.51 -8.53 -23.67
N GLU A 2 43.26 -9.63 -23.00
CA GLU A 2 42.09 -9.87 -22.13
C GLU A 2 42.00 -9.01 -20.85
N LYS A 3 43.11 -8.75 -20.16
CA LYS A 3 43.07 -7.96 -18.91
C LYS A 3 42.52 -6.55 -19.06
N LYS A 4 42.78 -5.86 -20.17
CA LYS A 4 42.24 -4.50 -20.42
C LYS A 4 40.71 -4.47 -20.66
N THR A 5 40.16 -5.55 -21.20
CA THR A 5 38.73 -5.68 -21.47
C THR A 5 37.97 -5.94 -20.16
N ILE A 6 38.50 -6.81 -19.29
CA ILE A 6 37.93 -7.11 -17.98
C ILE A 6 37.89 -5.88 -17.08
N TRP A 7 38.93 -5.04 -17.06
CA TRP A 7 38.95 -3.80 -16.28
C TRP A 7 37.94 -2.77 -16.78
N LYS A 8 37.70 -2.68 -18.09
CA LYS A 8 36.65 -1.81 -18.64
C LYS A 8 35.25 -2.28 -18.27
N GLU A 9 34.99 -3.58 -18.28
CA GLU A 9 33.70 -4.14 -17.87
C GLU A 9 33.46 -3.98 -16.38
N LEU A 10 34.48 -4.17 -15.53
CA LEU A 10 34.40 -3.92 -14.08
C LEU A 10 34.11 -2.44 -13.79
N GLU A 11 34.71 -1.52 -14.51
CA GLU A 11 34.47 -0.09 -14.32
C GLU A 11 33.06 0.32 -14.79
N LEU A 12 32.56 -0.31 -15.86
CA LEU A 12 31.20 -0.12 -16.33
C LEU A 12 30.15 -0.68 -15.35
N LEU A 13 30.40 -1.84 -14.79
CA LEU A 13 29.55 -2.45 -13.75
C LEU A 13 29.56 -1.61 -12.47
N ARG A 14 30.73 -1.12 -12.07
CA ARG A 14 30.86 -0.27 -10.88
C ARG A 14 30.08 1.03 -11.04
N ARG A 15 30.12 1.69 -12.20
CA ARG A 15 29.29 2.85 -12.52
C ARG A 15 27.79 2.53 -12.52
N ARG A 16 27.39 1.36 -13.03
CA ARG A 16 25.98 0.93 -12.99
C ARG A 16 25.50 0.65 -11.58
N VAL A 17 26.32 0.06 -10.73
CA VAL A 17 26.03 -0.15 -9.30
C VAL A 17 25.94 1.22 -8.59
N GLU A 18 26.86 2.13 -8.82
CA GLU A 18 26.88 3.48 -8.23
C GLU A 18 25.65 4.31 -8.65
N VAL A 19 25.19 4.20 -9.91
CA VAL A 19 23.95 4.79 -10.39
C VAL A 19 22.71 4.13 -9.75
N LEU A 20 22.73 2.83 -9.53
CA LEU A 20 21.64 2.11 -8.86
C LEU A 20 21.60 2.40 -7.34
N GLU A 21 22.77 2.57 -6.72
CA GLU A 21 22.88 2.93 -5.31
C GLU A 21 22.58 4.42 -5.05
N SER A 22 22.97 5.32 -5.95
CA SER A 22 22.63 6.73 -5.87
C SER A 22 21.18 7.04 -6.24
N GLY A 23 20.50 6.11 -6.89
CA GLY A 23 19.06 6.17 -7.18
C GLY A 23 18.15 5.75 -6.04
N ARG A 24 18.68 5.47 -4.85
CA ARG A 24 17.90 5.22 -3.63
C ARG A 24 17.57 6.56 -2.97
N PRO A 25 16.33 7.05 -3.03
CA PRO A 25 15.96 8.25 -2.28
C PRO A 25 15.87 7.90 -0.79
N ALA A 26 16.97 8.15 -0.06
CA ALA A 26 17.01 8.04 1.41
C ALA A 26 16.31 9.22 2.13
N ALA A 27 15.45 9.98 1.46
CA ALA A 27 14.95 11.26 1.94
C ALA A 27 13.45 11.34 2.16
N MET A 28 12.80 10.26 2.62
CA MET A 28 11.36 10.36 2.97
C MET A 28 11.04 10.22 4.47
N LEU A 29 12.04 10.20 5.37
CA LEU A 29 11.79 9.98 6.80
C LEU A 29 12.28 11.12 7.72
N SER A 30 12.62 12.29 7.20
CA SER A 30 12.98 13.44 8.06
C SER A 30 12.12 14.63 7.67
N GLY A 31 11.07 14.84 8.41
CA GLY A 31 10.44 16.15 8.47
C GLY A 31 11.43 17.16 9.04
N ASP A 32 11.66 18.23 8.32
CA ASP A 32 12.30 19.50 8.58
C ASP A 32 13.54 19.79 7.71
N SER A 33 13.33 20.60 6.74
CA SER A 33 14.08 21.77 6.29
C SER A 33 14.03 22.01 4.78
N GLU A 34 13.34 23.06 4.48
CA GLU A 34 13.57 24.13 3.48
C GLU A 34 14.09 23.80 2.09
N SER A 35 13.16 23.98 1.13
CA SER A 35 13.30 24.83 -0.06
C SER A 35 14.25 24.44 -1.20
N GLU A 36 13.66 24.27 -2.37
CA GLU A 36 14.16 24.40 -3.76
C GLU A 36 14.57 23.16 -4.57
N THR A 37 14.82 21.98 -3.99
CA THR A 37 14.98 20.73 -4.78
C THR A 37 13.71 19.84 -4.78
N VAL A 38 12.65 20.29 -4.18
CA VAL A 38 11.42 19.53 -3.83
C VAL A 38 10.56 19.16 -5.06
N GLY A 39 10.77 19.79 -6.21
CA GLY A 39 9.91 19.57 -7.39
C GLY A 39 10.16 18.25 -8.13
N ALA A 40 11.41 17.82 -8.24
CA ALA A 40 11.79 16.62 -8.99
C ALA A 40 11.59 15.33 -8.16
N ASP A 41 11.87 15.39 -6.86
CA ASP A 41 11.70 14.24 -5.94
C ASP A 41 10.22 13.90 -5.65
N ARG A 42 9.34 14.88 -5.71
CA ARG A 42 7.89 14.65 -5.52
C ARG A 42 7.25 13.85 -6.65
N LEU A 43 7.84 13.82 -7.82
CA LEU A 43 7.29 13.18 -9.02
C LEU A 43 8.05 11.92 -9.44
N TRP A 44 8.85 11.33 -8.54
CA TRP A 44 9.64 10.12 -8.84
C TRP A 44 8.78 8.97 -9.37
N LEU A 45 7.58 8.76 -8.81
CA LEU A 45 6.63 7.76 -9.26
C LEU A 45 6.18 8.03 -10.70
N LEU A 46 5.84 9.29 -11.01
CA LEU A 46 5.45 9.69 -12.38
C LEU A 46 6.61 9.55 -13.36
N ALA A 47 7.84 9.84 -12.94
CA ALA A 47 9.03 9.62 -13.76
C ALA A 47 9.20 8.13 -14.11
N GLY A 48 9.06 7.24 -13.14
CA GLY A 48 9.06 5.79 -13.34
C GLY A 48 7.92 5.33 -14.25
N LEU A 49 6.70 5.80 -14.04
CA LEU A 49 5.55 5.47 -14.87
C LEU A 49 5.72 5.89 -16.33
N ARG A 50 6.29 7.08 -16.61
CA ARG A 50 6.58 7.55 -17.97
C ARG A 50 7.57 6.67 -18.72
N GLN A 51 8.49 6.00 -18.00
CA GLN A 51 9.45 5.08 -18.60
C GLN A 51 8.84 3.69 -18.89
N GLN A 52 7.84 3.29 -18.12
CA GLN A 52 7.28 1.94 -18.18
C GLN A 52 5.95 1.83 -18.93
N LEU A 53 5.21 2.94 -19.03
CA LEU A 53 3.88 2.96 -19.62
C LEU A 53 3.87 3.73 -20.94
N GLU A 54 3.39 3.08 -21.98
CA GLU A 54 3.03 3.71 -23.24
C GLU A 54 1.64 4.35 -23.14
N ALA A 55 1.31 5.25 -24.10
CA ALA A 55 -0.02 5.83 -24.19
C ALA A 55 -1.10 4.73 -24.30
N PRO A 56 -2.26 4.88 -23.65
CA PRO A 56 -2.77 6.05 -22.95
C PRO A 56 -2.32 6.16 -21.47
N GLY A 57 -1.30 5.41 -21.02
CA GLY A 57 -0.79 5.46 -19.68
C GLY A 57 -1.42 4.42 -18.73
N GLY A 58 -1.38 4.70 -17.44
CA GLY A 58 -1.88 3.79 -16.40
C GLY A 58 -1.85 4.41 -15.01
N VAL A 59 -2.17 3.59 -14.02
CA VAL A 59 -2.17 3.96 -12.61
C VAL A 59 -1.24 3.00 -11.86
N ALA A 60 -0.47 3.52 -10.93
CA ALA A 60 0.29 2.70 -9.99
C ALA A 60 0.18 3.25 -8.58
N PHE A 61 0.29 2.36 -7.62
CA PHE A 61 0.42 2.68 -6.21
C PHE A 61 1.38 1.68 -5.54
N GLY A 62 1.90 2.05 -4.39
CA GLY A 62 2.78 1.20 -3.62
C GLY A 62 3.01 1.77 -2.23
N GLY A 63 3.63 0.98 -1.37
CA GLY A 63 3.94 1.40 -0.02
C GLY A 63 4.95 0.49 0.66
N LEU A 64 5.63 1.08 1.63
CA LEU A 64 6.48 0.44 2.62
C LEU A 64 5.77 0.63 3.97
N VAL A 65 5.45 -0.44 4.66
CA VAL A 65 4.63 -0.40 5.86
C VAL A 65 5.27 -1.26 6.95
N ASP A 66 5.59 -0.64 8.08
CA ASP A 66 5.98 -1.33 9.31
C ASP A 66 4.78 -1.31 10.26
N LEU A 67 4.27 -2.49 10.61
CA LEU A 67 3.18 -2.62 11.57
C LEU A 67 3.71 -2.66 13.01
N PRO A 68 2.86 -2.34 14.02
CA PRO A 68 3.25 -2.33 15.42
C PRO A 68 3.77 -3.67 15.96
N ASP A 69 3.41 -4.78 15.33
CA ASP A 69 3.91 -6.12 15.64
C ASP A 69 5.32 -6.41 15.08
N GLY A 70 5.93 -5.44 14.41
CA GLY A 70 7.24 -5.55 13.78
C GLY A 70 7.21 -6.19 12.39
N THR A 71 6.04 -6.51 11.85
CA THR A 71 5.94 -7.07 10.51
C THR A 71 6.15 -5.97 9.47
N HIS A 72 7.02 -6.23 8.50
CA HIS A 72 7.35 -5.32 7.40
C HIS A 72 6.69 -5.78 6.11
N TYR A 73 6.07 -4.84 5.37
CA TYR A 73 5.43 -5.09 4.08
C TYR A 73 5.97 -4.12 3.04
N GLU A 74 6.35 -4.69 1.90
CA GLU A 74 6.65 -3.95 0.68
C GLU A 74 5.69 -4.43 -0.40
N TRP A 75 4.96 -3.51 -1.00
CA TRP A 75 3.99 -3.85 -2.01
C TRP A 75 3.85 -2.74 -3.02
N GLN A 76 3.74 -3.12 -4.29
CA GLN A 76 3.39 -2.19 -5.37
C GLN A 76 2.48 -2.89 -6.38
N TRP A 77 1.63 -2.11 -7.00
CA TRP A 77 0.75 -2.54 -8.07
C TRP A 77 0.66 -1.48 -9.15
N GLY A 78 0.60 -1.91 -10.41
CA GLY A 78 0.39 -1.03 -11.56
C GLY A 78 -0.55 -1.65 -12.56
N GLU A 79 -1.38 -0.85 -13.19
CA GLU A 79 -2.35 -1.28 -14.17
C GLU A 79 -2.41 -0.29 -15.34
N LYS A 80 -2.47 -0.80 -16.58
CA LYS A 80 -2.65 0.03 -17.76
C LYS A 80 -4.06 0.62 -17.77
N LEU A 81 -4.18 1.89 -18.16
CA LEU A 81 -5.47 2.57 -18.21
C LEU A 81 -6.48 1.84 -19.12
N LYS A 82 -6.01 1.28 -20.24
CA LYS A 82 -6.85 0.50 -21.15
C LYS A 82 -7.52 -0.68 -20.43
N ASP A 83 -6.77 -1.43 -19.62
CA ASP A 83 -7.26 -2.61 -18.92
C ASP A 83 -8.26 -2.19 -17.84
N ARG A 84 -7.96 -1.13 -17.09
CA ARG A 84 -8.87 -0.57 -16.08
C ARG A 84 -10.18 -0.06 -16.68
N LEU A 85 -10.14 0.61 -17.82
CA LEU A 85 -11.34 1.12 -18.49
C LEU A 85 -12.19 0.01 -19.12
N SER A 86 -11.59 -1.12 -19.50
CA SER A 86 -12.30 -2.28 -20.06
C SER A 86 -12.83 -3.24 -18.98
N ALA A 87 -12.38 -3.14 -17.73
CA ALA A 87 -12.84 -3.97 -16.63
C ALA A 87 -14.28 -3.62 -16.20
N ASP A 88 -14.99 -4.59 -15.64
CA ASP A 88 -16.30 -4.34 -15.03
C ASP A 88 -16.12 -3.67 -13.65
N TRP A 89 -16.38 -2.38 -13.59
CA TRP A 89 -16.24 -1.60 -12.33
C TRP A 89 -17.22 -2.03 -11.24
N ARG A 90 -18.29 -2.76 -11.57
CA ARG A 90 -19.25 -3.29 -10.59
C ARG A 90 -18.60 -4.29 -9.64
N GLU A 91 -17.53 -4.96 -10.06
CA GLU A 91 -16.76 -5.87 -9.21
C GLU A 91 -16.10 -5.16 -8.02
N ALA A 92 -15.83 -3.86 -8.15
CA ALA A 92 -15.30 -3.04 -7.06
C ALA A 92 -16.35 -2.62 -6.03
N ALA A 93 -17.64 -2.80 -6.32
CA ALA A 93 -18.72 -2.30 -5.45
C ALA A 93 -18.68 -2.92 -4.05
N VAL A 94 -18.55 -4.24 -3.95
CA VAL A 94 -18.54 -4.95 -2.65
C VAL A 94 -17.34 -4.57 -1.79
N PRO A 95 -16.08 -4.57 -2.29
CA PRO A 95 -14.95 -4.08 -1.52
C PRO A 95 -15.10 -2.61 -1.07
N LEU A 96 -15.56 -1.72 -1.95
CA LEU A 96 -15.71 -0.30 -1.63
C LEU A 96 -16.83 -0.06 -0.61
N GLU A 97 -17.99 -0.73 -0.77
CA GLU A 97 -19.08 -0.67 0.20
C GLU A 97 -18.60 -1.11 1.59
N ALA A 98 -17.79 -2.15 1.67
CA ALA A 98 -17.25 -2.62 2.93
C ALA A 98 -16.41 -1.58 3.67
N LEU A 99 -15.75 -0.65 2.97
CA LEU A 99 -15.00 0.46 3.58
C LEU A 99 -15.88 1.68 3.94
N GLY A 100 -17.03 1.85 3.30
CA GLY A 100 -17.87 3.04 3.44
C GLY A 100 -18.68 3.10 4.75
N HIS A 101 -18.11 2.68 5.90
CA HIS A 101 -18.80 2.73 7.20
C HIS A 101 -17.81 3.00 8.34
N PRO A 102 -18.04 4.01 9.22
CA PRO A 102 -17.09 4.42 10.25
C PRO A 102 -16.68 3.28 11.19
N VAL A 103 -17.63 2.49 11.68
CA VAL A 103 -17.34 1.35 12.57
C VAL A 103 -16.44 0.32 11.88
N ARG A 104 -16.63 0.06 10.60
CA ARG A 104 -15.77 -0.88 9.86
C ARG A 104 -14.35 -0.34 9.68
N LEU A 105 -14.18 0.96 9.49
CA LEU A 105 -12.87 1.60 9.48
C LEU A 105 -12.20 1.53 10.86
N SER A 106 -12.95 1.74 11.95
CA SER A 106 -12.44 1.58 13.31
C SER A 106 -11.99 0.14 13.60
N ILE A 107 -12.73 -0.86 13.10
CA ILE A 107 -12.35 -2.28 13.19
C ILE A 107 -11.02 -2.52 12.43
N LEU A 108 -10.92 -2.05 11.18
CA LEU A 108 -9.70 -2.21 10.38
C LEU A 108 -8.49 -1.52 11.03
N HIS A 109 -8.68 -0.33 11.58
CA HIS A 109 -7.64 0.38 12.33
C HIS A 109 -7.18 -0.44 13.56
N SER A 110 -8.12 -0.96 14.35
CA SER A 110 -7.82 -1.80 15.52
C SER A 110 -7.04 -3.06 15.13
N VAL A 111 -7.48 -3.75 14.05
CA VAL A 111 -6.81 -4.95 13.53
C VAL A 111 -5.39 -4.65 13.08
N LEU A 112 -5.15 -3.57 12.32
CA LEU A 112 -3.81 -3.16 11.87
C LEU A 112 -2.92 -2.70 13.03
N SER A 113 -3.53 -2.19 14.12
CA SER A 113 -2.83 -1.81 15.34
C SER A 113 -2.52 -3.01 16.27
N GLY A 114 -2.80 -4.24 15.85
CA GLY A 114 -2.49 -5.46 16.59
C GLY A 114 -3.62 -5.95 17.53
N SER A 115 -4.80 -5.29 17.52
CA SER A 115 -5.97 -5.62 18.36
C SER A 115 -7.10 -6.23 17.54
N GLY A 116 -6.81 -7.36 16.87
CA GLY A 116 -7.77 -8.06 15.99
C GLY A 116 -8.57 -9.16 16.69
N ASP A 117 -8.49 -9.31 18.00
CA ASP A 117 -9.28 -10.28 18.75
C ASP A 117 -10.69 -9.75 19.07
N ILE A 118 -11.68 -10.67 19.19
CA ILE A 118 -13.08 -10.31 19.41
C ILE A 118 -13.28 -9.51 20.70
N ALA A 119 -12.49 -9.76 21.75
CA ALA A 119 -12.65 -9.05 23.02
C ALA A 119 -12.30 -7.57 22.83
N SER A 120 -11.12 -7.28 22.26
CA SER A 120 -10.69 -5.92 21.93
C SER A 120 -11.66 -5.20 20.97
N LEU A 121 -12.11 -5.90 19.92
CA LEU A 121 -13.05 -5.33 18.95
C LEU A 121 -14.42 -5.02 19.57
N THR A 122 -14.86 -5.77 20.57
CA THR A 122 -16.14 -5.53 21.27
C THR A 122 -16.10 -4.24 22.12
N GLU A 123 -14.91 -3.75 22.46
CA GLU A 123 -14.69 -2.53 23.27
C GLU A 123 -14.70 -1.24 22.44
N LEU A 124 -14.82 -1.34 21.11
CA LEU A 124 -14.86 -0.15 20.25
C LEU A 124 -16.10 0.70 20.56
N PRO A 125 -15.94 2.01 20.82
CA PRO A 125 -17.02 2.87 21.37
C PRO A 125 -18.26 2.94 20.48
N GLU A 126 -18.10 2.78 19.18
CA GLU A 126 -19.16 2.98 18.18
C GLU A 126 -19.86 1.68 17.80
N LEU A 127 -19.50 0.55 18.42
CA LEU A 127 -19.90 -0.76 17.94
C LEU A 127 -21.35 -1.13 18.29
N GLY A 128 -21.87 -0.66 19.43
CA GLY A 128 -23.20 -1.01 19.93
C GLY A 128 -23.25 -2.42 20.53
N THR A 129 -23.73 -3.40 19.78
CA THR A 129 -23.89 -4.78 20.28
C THR A 129 -22.92 -5.76 19.65
N ARG A 130 -22.67 -6.88 20.35
CA ARG A 130 -21.84 -7.98 19.83
C ARG A 130 -22.38 -8.57 18.51
N GLY A 131 -23.69 -8.56 18.31
CA GLY A 131 -24.31 -8.98 17.05
C GLY A 131 -23.95 -8.05 15.90
N GLN A 132 -23.88 -6.74 16.14
CA GLN A 132 -23.45 -5.76 15.16
C GLN A 132 -21.98 -5.95 14.79
N LEU A 133 -21.10 -6.30 15.75
CA LEU A 133 -19.71 -6.65 15.45
C LEU A 133 -19.63 -7.74 14.37
N TYR A 134 -20.31 -8.85 14.58
CA TYR A 134 -20.28 -9.96 13.62
C TYR A 134 -20.84 -9.57 12.25
N HIS A 135 -21.84 -8.69 12.20
CA HIS A 135 -22.34 -8.15 10.93
C HIS A 135 -21.26 -7.32 10.22
N HIS A 136 -20.55 -6.43 10.94
CA HIS A 136 -19.47 -5.64 10.37
C HIS A 136 -18.28 -6.49 9.94
N LEU A 137 -17.87 -7.47 10.75
CA LEU A 137 -16.82 -8.43 10.40
C LEU A 137 -17.19 -9.20 9.13
N LYS A 138 -18.45 -9.66 9.01
CA LYS A 138 -18.90 -10.36 7.80
C LYS A 138 -18.88 -9.50 6.57
N SER A 139 -19.25 -8.22 6.68
CA SER A 139 -19.15 -7.26 5.56
C SER A 139 -17.71 -7.03 5.12
N LEU A 140 -16.78 -6.87 6.07
CA LEU A 140 -15.35 -6.72 5.79
C LEU A 140 -14.73 -7.99 5.19
N GLU A 141 -15.12 -9.17 5.69
CA GLU A 141 -14.69 -10.46 5.16
C GLU A 141 -15.17 -10.67 3.72
N ASN A 142 -16.45 -10.37 3.44
CA ASN A 142 -17.02 -10.43 2.10
C ASN A 142 -16.34 -9.45 1.13
N GLY A 143 -15.93 -8.27 1.61
CA GLY A 143 -15.13 -7.30 0.86
C GLY A 143 -13.66 -7.68 0.69
N GLY A 144 -13.22 -8.78 1.34
CA GLY A 144 -11.83 -9.25 1.28
C GLY A 144 -10.85 -8.37 2.06
N TRP A 145 -11.33 -7.55 3.01
CA TRP A 145 -10.49 -6.67 3.82
C TRP A 145 -9.98 -7.29 5.10
N ILE A 146 -10.66 -8.31 5.62
CA ILE A 146 -10.19 -9.11 6.75
C ILE A 146 -10.36 -10.59 6.47
N GLN A 147 -9.62 -11.38 7.22
CA GLN A 147 -9.75 -12.84 7.26
C GLN A 147 -9.56 -13.35 8.68
N PRO A 148 -10.19 -14.49 9.05
CA PRO A 148 -9.89 -15.13 10.30
C PRO A 148 -8.49 -15.75 10.25
N LEU A 149 -7.61 -15.38 11.19
CA LEU A 149 -6.28 -15.96 11.35
C LEU A 149 -6.35 -17.23 12.23
N ARG A 150 -7.19 -17.17 13.26
CA ARG A 150 -7.52 -18.26 14.16
C ARG A 150 -8.85 -17.96 14.85
N ARG A 151 -9.37 -18.91 15.65
CA ARG A 151 -10.64 -18.72 16.31
C ARG A 151 -10.70 -17.42 17.11
N GLY A 152 -11.60 -16.52 16.74
CA GLY A 152 -11.83 -15.24 17.41
C GLY A 152 -10.76 -14.16 17.18
N ILE A 153 -9.86 -14.36 16.22
CA ILE A 153 -8.83 -13.38 15.84
C ILE A 153 -8.87 -13.15 14.34
N TYR A 154 -8.94 -11.89 13.96
CA TYR A 154 -8.98 -11.43 12.58
C TYR A 154 -7.71 -10.65 12.23
N GLY A 155 -7.34 -10.69 10.97
CA GLY A 155 -6.23 -9.92 10.39
C GLY A 155 -6.58 -9.38 9.01
N VAL A 156 -5.87 -8.35 8.58
CA VAL A 156 -5.90 -7.89 7.20
C VAL A 156 -4.98 -8.79 6.37
N PRO A 157 -5.44 -9.36 5.23
CA PRO A 157 -4.54 -10.10 4.34
C PRO A 157 -3.34 -9.25 3.91
N ALA A 158 -2.14 -9.84 3.84
CA ALA A 158 -0.90 -9.14 3.53
C ALA A 158 -1.01 -8.31 2.24
N GLU A 159 -1.60 -8.89 1.20
CA GLU A 159 -1.83 -8.27 -0.10
C GLU A 159 -2.86 -7.13 -0.08
N ARG A 160 -3.59 -6.95 1.04
CA ARG A 160 -4.60 -5.91 1.22
C ARG A 160 -4.14 -4.73 2.09
N ILE A 161 -3.00 -4.84 2.79
CA ILE A 161 -2.53 -3.80 3.70
C ILE A 161 -2.22 -2.51 2.94
N VAL A 162 -1.33 -2.56 1.96
CA VAL A 162 -0.97 -1.38 1.14
C VAL A 162 -2.17 -0.86 0.32
N PRO A 163 -2.98 -1.70 -0.37
CA PRO A 163 -4.20 -1.25 -1.02
C PRO A 163 -5.18 -0.52 -0.09
N LEU A 164 -5.42 -1.03 1.12
CA LEU A 164 -6.28 -0.39 2.11
C LEU A 164 -5.77 1.01 2.47
N LEU A 165 -4.50 1.11 2.84
CA LEU A 165 -3.87 2.38 3.20
C LEU A 165 -3.85 3.36 2.02
N THR A 166 -3.68 2.87 0.79
CA THR A 166 -3.74 3.68 -0.44
C THR A 166 -5.14 4.26 -0.65
N VAL A 167 -6.20 3.45 -0.49
CA VAL A 167 -7.58 3.94 -0.60
C VAL A 167 -7.85 5.01 0.45
N LEU A 168 -7.44 4.80 1.71
CA LEU A 168 -7.60 5.79 2.77
C LEU A 168 -6.82 7.08 2.47
N ALA A 169 -5.57 6.96 2.03
CA ALA A 169 -4.76 8.13 1.65
C ALA A 169 -5.37 8.91 0.48
N ALA A 170 -5.96 8.21 -0.51
CA ALA A 170 -6.61 8.84 -1.66
C ALA A 170 -7.89 9.60 -1.29
N THR A 171 -8.52 9.30 -0.15
CA THR A 171 -9.67 10.06 0.37
C THR A 171 -9.27 11.28 1.20
N SER A 172 -8.00 11.37 1.59
CA SER A 172 -7.49 12.54 2.32
C SER A 172 -7.17 13.64 1.29
N SER A 173 -7.85 14.76 1.38
CA SER A 173 -7.53 15.92 0.54
C SER A 173 -6.15 16.45 0.88
N PRO A 174 -5.31 16.78 -0.13
CA PRO A 174 -4.07 17.50 0.08
C PRO A 174 -4.33 18.93 0.58
#